data_f58caf39ffb3a21c24dfd29fa743085c
#
_entry.id   f58caf39ffb3a21c24dfd29fa743085c
#
_cell.length_a   1.000
_cell.length_b   1.000
_cell.length_c   1.000
_cell.angle_alpha   90.00
_cell.angle_beta   90.00
_cell.angle_gamma   90.00
#
_symmetry.space_group_name_H-M   'P 1'
#
loop_
_entity.id
_entity.type
_entity.pdbx_description
1 polymer ?
#
loop_
_entity_poly.entity_id
_entity_poly.type
_entity_poly.pdbx_seq_one_letter_code
_entity_poly.pdbx_strand_id
1 'polypeptide(L)'
;GNINDVTDVSDDGDDTDGNTIDDPTVVEISPSPSIEATKIAEVLDDNADDKTGPGDIINYTITIENTGNIEVTDLNLIDTMTDGNGKPRTLTTGPTYVSSSLNSQRGTLQVGEIANYIASYKIKDSDVEGARIENSILAIASSPNNSGDVTDVSDNGIDTDDNTIDDPTVIMITYVRKYFEIFNLVTPNGDGLNDYFELRGIENFGPNEVKIYN
;
A
#
# COMPACT_ATOMS: atom_id res chain seq x y z
N GLY A 1 -10.03 74.29 -9.84
CA GLY A 1 -9.03 73.63 -10.62
C GLY A 1 -9.39 72.15 -10.73
N ASN A 2 -9.75 71.66 -11.94
CA ASN A 2 -9.84 70.25 -12.25
C ASN A 2 -8.40 69.73 -12.21
N ILE A 3 -8.07 68.94 -11.18
CA ILE A 3 -6.96 68.05 -11.25
C ILE A 3 -7.46 66.86 -12.05
N ASN A 4 -7.09 66.81 -13.34
CA ASN A 4 -7.21 65.57 -14.07
C ASN A 4 -6.28 64.58 -13.37
N ASP A 5 -6.86 63.61 -12.72
CA ASP A 5 -6.13 62.43 -12.28
C ASP A 5 -5.48 61.80 -13.50
N VAL A 6 -4.15 61.70 -13.50
CA VAL A 6 -3.41 61.01 -14.54
C VAL A 6 -3.48 59.52 -14.19
N THR A 7 -4.14 58.75 -15.01
CA THR A 7 -4.22 57.29 -14.90
C THR A 7 -3.60 56.65 -16.12
N ASP A 8 -2.92 55.57 -15.90
CA ASP A 8 -2.32 54.73 -16.94
C ASP A 8 -2.52 53.28 -16.61
N VAL A 9 -2.69 52.42 -17.59
CA VAL A 9 -2.77 50.98 -17.46
C VAL A 9 -1.45 50.39 -17.94
N SER A 10 -0.93 49.41 -17.23
CA SER A 10 0.36 48.80 -17.62
C SER A 10 0.27 48.09 -18.96
N ASP A 11 1.32 48.22 -19.73
CA ASP A 11 1.62 47.55 -20.96
C ASP A 11 2.52 46.32 -20.63
N ASP A 12 2.43 45.22 -21.36
CA ASP A 12 3.26 44.02 -21.12
C ASP A 12 4.69 44.16 -21.65
N GLY A 13 4.94 45.18 -22.48
CA GLY A 13 6.23 45.49 -23.05
C GLY A 13 6.58 44.64 -24.27
N ASP A 14 5.63 43.91 -24.87
CA ASP A 14 5.79 43.16 -26.13
C ASP A 14 4.95 43.73 -27.26
N ASP A 15 5.50 44.69 -28.00
CA ASP A 15 4.86 45.31 -29.16
C ASP A 15 4.75 44.37 -30.38
N THR A 16 5.26 43.13 -30.29
CA THR A 16 5.34 42.23 -31.47
C THR A 16 4.05 41.40 -31.67
N ASP A 17 3.18 41.35 -30.71
CA ASP A 17 1.89 40.65 -30.77
C ASP A 17 0.78 41.45 -31.47
N GLY A 18 1.05 42.71 -31.76
CA GLY A 18 0.15 43.65 -32.48
C GLY A 18 -0.71 44.51 -31.53
N ASN A 19 -0.52 44.45 -30.21
CA ASN A 19 -1.04 45.39 -29.24
C ASN A 19 0.12 46.22 -28.66
N THR A 20 -0.01 47.50 -28.59
CA THR A 20 1.08 48.41 -28.20
C THR A 20 0.66 49.37 -27.11
N ILE A 21 -0.56 49.25 -26.57
CA ILE A 21 -1.13 50.18 -25.59
C ILE A 21 -2.06 49.42 -24.63
N ASP A 22 -1.80 49.51 -23.33
CA ASP A 22 -2.70 49.04 -22.27
C ASP A 22 -3.03 47.57 -22.30
N ASP A 23 -2.16 46.70 -22.82
CA ASP A 23 -2.39 45.26 -22.84
C ASP A 23 -1.85 44.57 -21.60
N PRO A 24 -2.57 43.55 -21.12
CA PRO A 24 -2.19 42.86 -19.88
C PRO A 24 -1.04 41.88 -20.13
N THR A 25 -0.12 41.78 -19.17
CA THR A 25 0.86 40.70 -19.12
C THR A 25 0.11 39.36 -18.95
N VAL A 26 0.26 38.44 -19.91
CA VAL A 26 -0.35 37.12 -19.87
C VAL A 26 0.69 36.06 -19.50
N VAL A 27 0.40 35.27 -18.50
CA VAL A 27 1.20 34.10 -18.14
C VAL A 27 0.38 32.84 -18.42
N GLU A 28 0.80 32.06 -19.39
CA GLU A 28 0.20 30.76 -19.69
C GLU A 28 0.64 29.73 -18.65
N ILE A 29 -0.33 29.13 -17.95
CA ILE A 29 -0.10 28.00 -17.03
C ILE A 29 -0.55 26.73 -17.73
N SER A 30 0.40 25.91 -18.17
CA SER A 30 0.11 24.62 -18.79
C SER A 30 -0.40 23.62 -17.71
N PRO A 31 -1.48 22.89 -17.99
CA PRO A 31 -1.92 21.80 -17.14
C PRO A 31 -0.84 20.73 -16.97
N SER A 32 -0.58 20.33 -15.72
CA SER A 32 0.37 19.27 -15.36
C SER A 32 -0.30 18.41 -14.29
N PRO A 33 -1.18 17.49 -14.69
CA PRO A 33 -1.82 16.58 -13.75
C PRO A 33 -0.82 15.56 -13.21
N SER A 34 -0.87 15.29 -11.90
CA SER A 34 -0.03 14.30 -11.23
C SER A 34 -0.68 13.86 -9.92
N ILE A 35 -0.50 12.60 -9.56
CA ILE A 35 -0.87 12.06 -8.25
C ILE A 35 0.33 11.33 -7.66
N GLU A 36 0.35 11.21 -6.33
CA GLU A 36 1.32 10.43 -5.56
C GLU A 36 0.58 9.49 -4.62
N ALA A 37 0.91 8.22 -4.66
CA ALA A 37 0.30 7.18 -3.83
C ALA A 37 1.30 6.67 -2.80
N THR A 38 0.91 6.63 -1.52
CA THR A 38 1.70 6.00 -0.46
C THR A 38 0.88 4.91 0.21
N LYS A 39 1.50 3.77 0.52
CA LYS A 39 0.86 2.66 1.23
C LYS A 39 1.77 2.15 2.34
N ILE A 40 1.34 2.36 3.58
CA ILE A 40 2.05 1.87 4.78
C ILE A 40 1.26 0.75 5.45
N ALA A 41 1.94 -0.08 6.25
CA ALA A 41 1.32 -1.20 6.93
C ALA A 41 1.75 -1.32 8.40
N GLU A 42 0.79 -1.76 9.22
CA GLU A 42 1.02 -2.16 10.62
C GLU A 42 0.46 -3.57 10.84
N VAL A 43 1.18 -4.40 11.58
CA VAL A 43 0.72 -5.74 11.96
C VAL A 43 0.09 -5.69 13.34
N LEU A 44 -1.15 -6.15 13.44
CA LEU A 44 -1.82 -6.46 14.69
C LEU A 44 -1.60 -7.94 15.01
N ASP A 45 -0.89 -8.23 16.09
CA ASP A 45 -0.76 -9.58 16.68
C ASP A 45 -2.11 -9.95 17.34
N ASP A 46 -3.00 -10.58 16.54
CA ASP A 46 -4.38 -10.91 16.97
C ASP A 46 -4.42 -12.21 17.81
N ASN A 47 -3.38 -13.01 17.74
CA ASN A 47 -3.27 -14.28 18.48
C ASN A 47 -2.36 -14.22 19.73
N ALA A 48 -1.68 -13.08 19.94
CA ALA A 48 -0.79 -12.79 21.09
C ALA A 48 0.35 -13.81 21.25
N ASP A 49 0.99 -14.19 20.12
CA ASP A 49 2.13 -15.14 20.15
C ASP A 49 3.50 -14.46 19.91
N ASP A 50 3.52 -13.12 19.85
CA ASP A 50 4.69 -12.27 19.60
C ASP A 50 5.40 -12.60 18.25
N LYS A 51 4.66 -13.16 17.29
CA LYS A 51 5.14 -13.48 15.95
C LYS A 51 4.24 -12.85 14.90
N THR A 52 4.82 -12.49 13.78
CA THR A 52 4.03 -12.16 12.59
C THR A 52 3.71 -13.43 11.83
N GLY A 53 2.44 -13.84 11.81
CA GLY A 53 2.06 -15.13 11.26
C GLY A 53 0.57 -15.37 11.08
N PRO A 54 0.17 -16.62 10.85
CA PRO A 54 -1.22 -16.99 10.63
C PRO A 54 -2.12 -16.59 11.79
N GLY A 55 -3.19 -15.87 11.48
CA GLY A 55 -4.13 -15.32 12.44
C GLY A 55 -4.01 -13.82 12.63
N ASP A 56 -2.83 -13.25 12.46
CA ASP A 56 -2.59 -11.81 12.57
C ASP A 56 -3.20 -11.03 11.42
N ILE A 57 -3.34 -9.74 11.65
CA ILE A 57 -3.96 -8.82 10.71
C ILE A 57 -2.95 -7.75 10.29
N ILE A 58 -2.71 -7.66 8.99
CA ILE A 58 -2.00 -6.52 8.40
C ILE A 58 -3.04 -5.44 8.11
N ASN A 59 -2.90 -4.27 8.75
CA ASN A 59 -3.69 -3.08 8.49
C ASN A 59 -2.91 -2.14 7.59
N TYR A 60 -3.50 -1.75 6.46
CA TYR A 60 -2.93 -0.82 5.50
C TYR A 60 -3.60 0.54 5.60
N THR A 61 -2.78 1.60 5.62
CA THR A 61 -3.20 2.97 5.38
C THR A 61 -2.67 3.39 4.01
N ILE A 62 -3.56 3.92 3.17
CA ILE A 62 -3.24 4.33 1.80
C ILE A 62 -3.60 5.79 1.67
N THR A 63 -2.68 6.60 1.15
CA THR A 63 -2.90 8.01 0.85
C THR A 63 -2.67 8.26 -0.63
N ILE A 64 -3.53 9.08 -1.24
CA ILE A 64 -3.37 9.56 -2.61
C ILE A 64 -3.41 11.07 -2.57
N GLU A 65 -2.32 11.70 -2.97
CA GLU A 65 -2.20 13.16 -3.05
C GLU A 65 -2.28 13.62 -4.51
N ASN A 66 -2.99 14.71 -4.78
CA ASN A 66 -2.90 15.41 -6.05
C ASN A 66 -1.70 16.35 -6.00
N THR A 67 -0.59 15.94 -6.56
CA THR A 67 0.68 16.70 -6.65
C THR A 67 0.76 17.58 -7.91
N GLY A 68 -0.26 17.50 -8.77
CA GLY A 68 -0.37 18.30 -9.99
C GLY A 68 -0.87 19.72 -9.72
N ASN A 69 -1.11 20.46 -10.81
CA ASN A 69 -1.60 21.83 -10.78
C ASN A 69 -3.06 22.00 -11.25
N ILE A 70 -3.78 20.88 -11.43
CA ILE A 70 -5.21 20.87 -11.75
C ILE A 70 -5.93 19.78 -10.96
N GLU A 71 -7.26 19.93 -10.83
CA GLU A 71 -8.13 18.90 -10.25
C GLU A 71 -8.07 17.59 -11.05
N VAL A 72 -8.12 16.46 -10.35
CA VAL A 72 -8.29 15.13 -10.95
C VAL A 72 -9.56 14.46 -10.45
N THR A 73 -10.16 13.63 -11.29
CA THR A 73 -11.43 12.94 -11.02
C THR A 73 -11.33 11.44 -11.28
N ASP A 74 -12.41 10.70 -11.02
CA ASP A 74 -12.52 9.25 -11.27
C ASP A 74 -11.42 8.41 -10.61
N LEU A 75 -10.89 8.87 -9.47
CA LEU A 75 -9.86 8.15 -8.73
C LEU A 75 -10.31 6.74 -8.38
N ASN A 76 -9.59 5.77 -8.91
CA ASN A 76 -9.77 4.34 -8.69
C ASN A 76 -8.48 3.69 -8.22
N LEU A 77 -8.58 2.70 -7.33
CA LEU A 77 -7.45 1.98 -6.75
C LEU A 77 -7.51 0.50 -7.13
N ILE A 78 -6.41 -0.03 -7.66
CA ILE A 78 -6.23 -1.44 -8.00
C ILE A 78 -5.15 -2.02 -7.08
N ASP A 79 -5.55 -2.96 -6.22
CA ASP A 79 -4.63 -3.62 -5.28
C ASP A 79 -3.94 -4.81 -5.94
N THR A 80 -2.64 -4.93 -5.74
CA THR A 80 -1.84 -6.08 -6.16
C THR A 80 -1.05 -6.61 -4.98
N MET A 81 -1.36 -7.84 -4.54
CA MET A 81 -0.73 -8.48 -3.40
C MET A 81 -0.22 -9.87 -3.75
N THR A 82 0.99 -10.19 -3.28
CA THR A 82 1.59 -11.51 -3.43
C THR A 82 2.27 -11.96 -2.13
N ASP A 83 2.48 -13.27 -2.00
CA ASP A 83 3.47 -13.78 -1.04
C ASP A 83 4.88 -13.73 -1.64
N GLY A 84 5.91 -14.00 -0.83
CA GLY A 84 7.30 -13.97 -1.27
C GLY A 84 7.69 -15.01 -2.34
N ASN A 85 6.79 -15.93 -2.70
CA ASN A 85 6.92 -16.84 -3.83
C ASN A 85 6.22 -16.29 -5.09
N GLY A 86 5.68 -15.07 -5.04
CA GLY A 86 4.94 -14.45 -6.14
C GLY A 86 3.53 -14.99 -6.32
N LYS A 87 3.00 -15.76 -5.36
CA LYS A 87 1.64 -16.29 -5.44
C LYS A 87 0.63 -15.22 -5.07
N PRO A 88 -0.37 -14.94 -5.94
CA PRO A 88 -1.36 -13.90 -5.68
C PRO A 88 -2.13 -14.10 -4.38
N ARG A 89 -2.38 -12.98 -3.69
CA ARG A 89 -3.21 -12.86 -2.49
C ARG A 89 -4.30 -11.83 -2.73
N THR A 90 -5.31 -11.83 -1.89
CA THR A 90 -6.42 -10.88 -1.98
C THR A 90 -6.70 -10.33 -0.59
N LEU A 91 -6.82 -9.01 -0.49
CA LEU A 91 -7.20 -8.31 0.74
C LEU A 91 -8.41 -8.96 1.40
N THR A 92 -8.45 -8.95 2.72
CA THR A 92 -9.63 -9.35 3.50
C THR A 92 -10.70 -8.28 3.43
N THR A 93 -10.29 -6.99 3.49
CA THR A 93 -11.19 -5.84 3.34
C THR A 93 -10.50 -4.69 2.60
N GLY A 94 -11.28 -3.87 1.92
CA GLY A 94 -10.82 -2.64 1.27
C GLY A 94 -10.24 -2.83 -0.14
N PRO A 95 -9.60 -1.80 -0.70
CA PRO A 95 -9.47 -0.43 -0.17
C PRO A 95 -10.81 0.27 0.05
N THR A 96 -10.98 0.89 1.22
CA THR A 96 -12.18 1.62 1.59
C THR A 96 -11.85 3.09 1.84
N TYR A 97 -12.53 4.00 1.15
CA TYR A 97 -12.37 5.44 1.36
C TYR A 97 -12.77 5.85 2.79
N VAL A 98 -11.98 6.70 3.41
CA VAL A 98 -12.19 7.23 4.76
C VAL A 98 -12.54 8.72 4.71
N SER A 99 -11.66 9.52 4.09
CA SER A 99 -11.78 10.98 4.08
C SER A 99 -10.89 11.60 3.01
N SER A 100 -11.10 12.88 2.73
CA SER A 100 -10.13 13.72 2.02
C SER A 100 -9.86 15.02 2.80
N SER A 101 -8.68 15.59 2.61
CA SER A 101 -8.19 16.72 3.41
C SER A 101 -8.97 18.03 3.16
N LEU A 102 -9.51 18.22 1.96
CA LEU A 102 -10.33 19.39 1.60
C LEU A 102 -11.82 19.06 1.52
N ASN A 103 -12.22 17.84 1.89
CA ASN A 103 -13.61 17.35 1.87
C ASN A 103 -14.25 17.28 0.47
N SER A 104 -13.45 17.10 -0.58
CA SER A 104 -13.99 16.82 -1.91
C SER A 104 -14.80 15.52 -1.94
N GLN A 105 -15.66 15.41 -2.90
CA GLN A 105 -16.43 14.19 -3.11
C GLN A 105 -15.46 13.03 -3.40
N ARG A 106 -15.80 11.83 -2.89
CA ARG A 106 -15.02 10.62 -3.18
C ARG A 106 -14.72 10.48 -4.68
N GLY A 107 -13.45 10.28 -5.03
CA GLY A 107 -13.00 10.13 -6.40
C GLY A 107 -12.56 11.43 -7.06
N THR A 108 -12.67 12.56 -6.38
CA THR A 108 -12.18 13.87 -6.84
C THR A 108 -11.10 14.36 -5.89
N LEU A 109 -10.00 14.88 -6.42
CA LEU A 109 -8.93 15.54 -5.65
C LEU A 109 -8.62 16.90 -6.25
N GLN A 110 -8.79 17.95 -5.45
CA GLN A 110 -8.30 19.29 -5.76
C GLN A 110 -6.77 19.33 -5.64
N VAL A 111 -6.15 20.35 -6.18
CA VAL A 111 -4.69 20.55 -6.08
C VAL A 111 -4.23 20.54 -4.61
N GLY A 112 -3.26 19.68 -4.27
CA GLY A 112 -2.75 19.51 -2.91
C GLY A 112 -3.69 18.74 -1.98
N GLU A 113 -4.79 18.18 -2.46
CA GLU A 113 -5.70 17.39 -1.65
C GLU A 113 -5.21 15.96 -1.50
N ILE A 114 -5.39 15.41 -0.28
CA ILE A 114 -5.02 14.03 0.06
C ILE A 114 -6.29 13.23 0.38
N ALA A 115 -6.51 12.14 -0.34
CA ALA A 115 -7.53 11.14 0.01
C ALA A 115 -6.92 9.99 0.83
N ASN A 116 -7.65 9.56 1.86
CA ASN A 116 -7.25 8.49 2.76
C ASN A 116 -8.14 7.27 2.57
N TYR A 117 -7.49 6.10 2.50
CA TYR A 117 -8.15 4.79 2.43
C TYR A 117 -7.54 3.83 3.44
N ILE A 118 -8.32 2.82 3.81
CA ILE A 118 -7.87 1.70 4.66
C ILE A 118 -8.14 0.37 3.96
N ALA A 119 -7.29 -0.59 4.26
CA ALA A 119 -7.47 -1.98 3.84
C ALA A 119 -6.91 -2.92 4.90
N SER A 120 -7.26 -4.21 4.84
CA SER A 120 -6.66 -5.20 5.72
C SER A 120 -6.48 -6.55 5.05
N TYR A 121 -5.51 -7.31 5.56
CA TYR A 121 -5.27 -8.68 5.18
C TYR A 121 -5.06 -9.55 6.42
N LYS A 122 -5.83 -10.64 6.57
CA LYS A 122 -5.58 -11.64 7.61
C LYS A 122 -4.60 -12.67 7.07
N ILE A 123 -3.43 -12.80 7.71
CA ILE A 123 -2.38 -13.74 7.35
C ILE A 123 -2.89 -15.17 7.50
N LYS A 124 -2.60 -16.02 6.51
CA LYS A 124 -3.04 -17.41 6.42
C LYS A 124 -1.87 -18.38 6.57
N ASP A 125 -2.15 -19.61 6.94
CA ASP A 125 -1.14 -20.68 6.97
C ASP A 125 -0.39 -20.84 5.64
N SER A 126 -1.06 -20.59 4.51
CA SER A 126 -0.46 -20.69 3.19
C SER A 126 0.60 -19.62 2.90
N ASP A 127 0.70 -18.58 3.72
CA ASP A 127 1.62 -17.46 3.50
C ASP A 127 2.99 -17.70 4.15
N VAL A 128 3.05 -18.64 5.11
CA VAL A 128 4.27 -18.96 5.85
C VAL A 128 5.41 -19.41 4.94
N GLU A 129 5.08 -20.16 3.88
CA GLU A 129 6.09 -20.65 2.92
C GLU A 129 6.69 -19.53 2.06
N GLY A 130 5.96 -18.43 1.87
CA GLY A 130 6.43 -17.24 1.17
C GLY A 130 7.34 -16.36 2.04
N ALA A 131 7.30 -16.55 3.35
CA ALA A 131 8.07 -15.81 4.37
C ALA A 131 7.83 -14.28 4.39
N ARG A 132 7.02 -13.73 3.49
CA ARG A 132 6.63 -12.32 3.45
C ARG A 132 5.35 -12.12 2.64
N ILE A 133 4.72 -10.97 2.85
CA ILE A 133 3.63 -10.43 2.03
C ILE A 133 4.13 -9.12 1.42
N GLU A 134 3.94 -8.97 0.13
CA GLU A 134 4.22 -7.76 -0.65
C GLU A 134 2.91 -7.21 -1.19
N ASN A 135 2.70 -5.89 -1.09
CA ASN A 135 1.46 -5.27 -1.53
C ASN A 135 1.69 -3.86 -2.08
N SER A 136 1.12 -3.57 -3.24
CA SER A 136 1.12 -2.25 -3.88
C SER A 136 -0.28 -1.85 -4.30
N ILE A 137 -0.50 -0.55 -4.47
CA ILE A 137 -1.69 0.03 -5.10
C ILE A 137 -1.28 0.70 -6.40
N LEU A 138 -2.00 0.42 -7.49
CA LEU A 138 -2.03 1.28 -8.66
C LEU A 138 -3.21 2.25 -8.50
N ALA A 139 -2.91 3.53 -8.36
CA ALA A 139 -3.88 4.61 -8.39
C ALA A 139 -4.05 5.11 -9.83
N ILE A 140 -5.29 5.31 -10.25
CA ILE A 140 -5.65 5.80 -11.59
C ILE A 140 -6.65 6.92 -11.42
N ALA A 141 -6.39 8.08 -12.01
CA ALA A 141 -7.29 9.22 -12.04
C ALA A 141 -7.40 9.81 -13.46
N SER A 142 -8.29 10.75 -13.64
CA SER A 142 -8.56 11.43 -14.91
C SER A 142 -8.31 12.92 -14.78
N SER A 143 -7.56 13.50 -15.70
CA SER A 143 -7.49 14.95 -15.86
C SER A 143 -8.68 15.47 -16.67
N PRO A 144 -8.99 16.78 -16.65
CA PRO A 144 -10.09 17.34 -17.42
C PRO A 144 -10.01 16.97 -18.91
N ASN A 145 -11.09 16.40 -19.44
CA ASN A 145 -11.28 15.92 -20.83
C ASN A 145 -10.45 14.68 -21.22
N ASN A 146 -9.73 14.04 -20.30
CA ASN A 146 -9.05 12.75 -20.50
C ASN A 146 -9.56 11.74 -19.48
N SER A 147 -9.36 10.45 -19.74
CA SER A 147 -9.83 9.39 -18.85
C SER A 147 -8.67 8.45 -18.52
N GLY A 148 -8.38 8.28 -17.21
CA GLY A 148 -7.36 7.35 -16.72
C GLY A 148 -5.94 7.68 -17.18
N ASP A 149 -5.67 8.96 -17.41
CA ASP A 149 -4.39 9.45 -17.95
C ASP A 149 -3.37 9.80 -16.85
N VAL A 150 -3.81 9.82 -15.59
CA VAL A 150 -2.99 10.14 -14.43
C VAL A 150 -2.87 8.89 -13.55
N THR A 151 -1.66 8.36 -13.44
CA THR A 151 -1.44 7.09 -12.71
C THR A 151 -0.21 7.16 -11.83
N ASP A 152 -0.26 6.40 -10.73
CA ASP A 152 0.88 6.21 -9.86
C ASP A 152 0.81 4.85 -9.16
N VAL A 153 1.98 4.25 -8.85
CA VAL A 153 2.10 3.02 -8.06
C VAL A 153 2.60 3.40 -6.68
N SER A 154 1.95 2.87 -5.63
CA SER A 154 2.26 3.27 -4.28
C SER A 154 3.69 2.96 -3.85
N ASP A 155 4.29 3.94 -3.20
CA ASP A 155 5.51 3.85 -2.41
C ASP A 155 5.20 3.37 -0.98
N ASN A 156 6.16 2.72 -0.31
CA ASN A 156 6.04 2.23 1.07
C ASN A 156 6.23 3.32 2.14
N GLY A 157 6.58 4.54 1.75
CA GLY A 157 6.85 5.69 2.63
C GLY A 157 8.19 5.60 3.37
N ILE A 158 9.16 4.81 2.90
CA ILE A 158 10.47 4.63 3.53
C ILE A 158 11.59 4.95 2.54
N ASP A 159 12.02 6.20 2.46
CA ASP A 159 13.08 6.66 1.53
C ASP A 159 14.51 6.27 1.97
N THR A 160 14.66 5.64 3.14
CA THR A 160 15.98 5.34 3.73
C THR A 160 16.55 3.98 3.29
N ASP A 161 15.81 3.22 2.50
CA ASP A 161 16.21 1.90 1.98
C ASP A 161 16.80 1.95 0.56
N ASP A 162 17.11 3.17 0.06
CA ASP A 162 17.63 3.47 -1.28
C ASP A 162 16.61 3.28 -2.41
N ASN A 163 15.34 3.04 -2.11
CA ASN A 163 14.21 3.10 -3.04
C ASN A 163 13.25 4.22 -2.62
N THR A 164 12.91 5.10 -3.53
CA THR A 164 12.08 6.29 -3.26
C THR A 164 10.91 6.39 -4.21
N ILE A 165 10.71 5.37 -5.05
CA ILE A 165 9.69 5.41 -6.11
C ILE A 165 9.12 4.00 -6.30
N ASP A 166 7.80 3.87 -6.22
CA ASP A 166 7.03 2.70 -6.65
C ASP A 166 7.40 1.38 -5.96
N ASP A 167 7.91 1.39 -4.74
CA ASP A 167 8.27 0.17 -4.05
C ASP A 167 7.11 -0.43 -3.22
N PRO A 168 6.98 -1.76 -3.19
CA PRO A 168 5.89 -2.40 -2.49
C PRO A 168 6.06 -2.31 -0.97
N THR A 169 4.94 -2.20 -0.26
CA THR A 169 4.91 -2.40 1.19
C THR A 169 5.14 -3.87 1.51
N VAL A 170 6.21 -4.18 2.27
CA VAL A 170 6.63 -5.54 2.59
C VAL A 170 6.45 -5.84 4.08
N ILE A 171 5.75 -6.93 4.40
CA ILE A 171 5.63 -7.46 5.76
C ILE A 171 6.29 -8.84 5.82
N MET A 172 7.32 -8.96 6.67
CA MET A 172 8.02 -10.22 6.91
C MET A 172 7.23 -11.13 7.85
N ILE A 173 7.08 -12.40 7.49
CA ILE A 173 6.46 -13.42 8.34
C ILE A 173 7.55 -14.05 9.21
N THR A 174 7.44 -13.87 10.53
CA THR A 174 8.41 -14.40 11.51
C THR A 174 7.93 -15.71 12.15
N TYR A 175 6.69 -16.12 11.87
CA TYR A 175 6.14 -17.37 12.35
C TYR A 175 6.82 -18.57 11.68
N VAL A 176 7.21 -19.56 12.50
CA VAL A 176 7.79 -20.82 12.04
C VAL A 176 6.81 -21.95 12.35
N ARG A 177 6.42 -22.71 11.35
CA ARG A 177 5.58 -23.89 11.55
C ARG A 177 6.28 -24.87 12.47
N LYS A 178 5.56 -25.28 13.51
CA LYS A 178 5.99 -26.37 14.36
C LYS A 178 5.43 -27.67 13.79
N TYR A 179 6.30 -28.62 13.60
CA TYR A 179 5.93 -29.97 13.16
C TYR A 179 6.29 -30.95 14.24
N PHE A 180 5.52 -32.03 14.37
CA PHE A 180 5.97 -33.22 15.07
C PHE A 180 5.79 -34.44 14.15
N GLU A 181 6.67 -35.39 14.30
CA GLU A 181 6.68 -36.62 13.53
C GLU A 181 6.37 -37.79 14.47
N ILE A 182 5.49 -38.67 14.00
CA ILE A 182 5.14 -39.92 14.68
C ILE A 182 5.72 -41.06 13.88
N PHE A 183 6.67 -41.76 14.45
CA PHE A 183 7.21 -42.99 13.87
C PHE A 183 6.34 -44.16 14.30
N ASN A 184 5.50 -44.63 13.42
CA ASN A 184 4.48 -45.67 13.70
C ASN A 184 4.96 -47.11 13.50
N LEU A 185 6.22 -47.31 13.09
CA LEU A 185 6.85 -48.63 13.00
C LEU A 185 7.76 -48.83 14.21
N VAL A 186 7.43 -49.80 15.04
CA VAL A 186 8.25 -50.21 16.18
C VAL A 186 8.57 -51.68 16.08
N THR A 187 9.87 -52.03 16.01
CA THR A 187 10.38 -53.38 15.87
C THR A 187 11.41 -53.68 16.97
N PRO A 188 10.96 -53.87 18.22
CA PRO A 188 11.85 -53.99 19.39
C PRO A 188 12.63 -55.31 19.37
N ASN A 189 13.69 -55.41 18.58
CA ASN A 189 14.58 -56.55 18.39
C ASN A 189 16.01 -56.32 18.90
N GLY A 190 16.30 -55.08 19.35
CA GLY A 190 17.59 -54.69 19.90
C GLY A 190 18.67 -54.40 18.83
N ASP A 191 18.29 -54.17 17.59
CA ASP A 191 19.24 -53.86 16.49
C ASP A 191 19.55 -52.37 16.37
N GLY A 192 18.93 -51.53 17.20
CA GLY A 192 19.06 -50.08 17.22
C GLY A 192 18.20 -49.35 16.17
N LEU A 193 17.37 -50.05 15.40
CA LEU A 193 16.47 -49.49 14.40
C LEU A 193 15.01 -49.72 14.82
N ASN A 194 14.28 -48.63 15.02
CA ASN A 194 12.85 -48.65 15.40
C ASN A 194 12.55 -49.46 16.67
N ASP A 195 13.52 -49.56 17.60
CA ASP A 195 13.33 -50.28 18.88
C ASP A 195 12.36 -49.57 19.83
N TYR A 196 12.10 -48.29 19.65
CA TYR A 196 11.28 -47.44 20.45
C TYR A 196 10.21 -46.72 19.65
N PHE A 197 9.08 -46.44 20.27
CA PHE A 197 8.12 -45.50 19.75
C PHE A 197 8.68 -44.09 19.94
N GLU A 198 8.91 -43.37 18.80
CA GLU A 198 9.54 -42.07 18.79
C GLU A 198 8.56 -41.01 18.32
N LEU A 199 8.53 -39.89 19.06
CA LEU A 199 7.89 -38.66 18.69
C LEU A 199 8.95 -37.58 18.62
N ARG A 200 9.16 -36.97 17.45
CA ARG A 200 10.09 -35.85 17.28
C ARG A 200 9.33 -34.56 17.15
N GLY A 201 9.85 -33.51 17.78
CA GLY A 201 9.26 -32.17 17.70
C GLY A 201 8.11 -31.91 18.64
N ILE A 202 7.69 -32.90 19.47
CA ILE A 202 6.57 -32.72 20.43
C ILE A 202 6.88 -31.66 21.50
N GLU A 203 8.13 -31.46 21.81
CA GLU A 203 8.65 -30.42 22.72
C GLU A 203 8.32 -28.99 22.24
N ASN A 204 8.03 -28.80 20.97
CA ASN A 204 7.64 -27.51 20.39
C ASN A 204 6.18 -27.12 20.72
N PHE A 205 5.40 -28.07 21.22
CA PHE A 205 4.00 -27.85 21.62
C PHE A 205 3.93 -27.83 23.14
N GLY A 206 3.20 -26.92 23.75
CA GLY A 206 3.11 -26.74 25.21
C GLY A 206 2.83 -28.04 26.00
N PRO A 207 2.27 -27.98 27.21
CA PRO A 207 1.96 -29.18 27.97
C PRO A 207 1.17 -30.19 27.14
N ASN A 208 1.69 -31.38 26.97
CA ASN A 208 1.10 -32.43 26.14
C ASN A 208 1.00 -33.75 26.89
N GLU A 209 0.10 -34.62 26.50
CA GLU A 209 -0.07 -35.97 27.00
C GLU A 209 -0.13 -36.95 25.81
N VAL A 210 0.66 -38.01 25.86
CA VAL A 210 0.63 -39.11 24.90
C VAL A 210 -0.05 -40.30 25.50
N LYS A 211 -1.14 -40.79 24.87
CA LYS A 211 -1.84 -41.99 25.30
C LYS A 211 -1.69 -43.07 24.23
N ILE A 212 -1.16 -44.23 24.63
CA ILE A 212 -1.03 -45.39 23.75
C ILE A 212 -2.09 -46.42 24.18
N TYR A 213 -2.88 -46.83 23.21
CA TYR A 213 -3.92 -47.86 23.41
C TYR A 213 -3.52 -49.14 22.71
N ASN A 214 -3.78 -50.28 23.29
CA ASN A 214 -3.59 -51.59 22.69
C ASN A 214 -4.94 -52.21 22.29
#